data_808ea29a4b909aec9f6b2d601c562788
#
_entry.id   808ea29a4b909aec9f6b2d601c562788
#
_cell.length_a   1.000
_cell.length_b   1.000
_cell.length_c   1.000
_cell.angle_alpha   90.00
_cell.angle_beta   90.00
_cell.angle_gamma   90.00
#
_symmetry.space_group_name_H-M   'P 1'
#
loop_
_entity.id
_entity.type
_entity.pdbx_description
1 polymer ?
#
loop_
_entity_poly.entity_id
_entity_poly.type
_entity_poly.pdbx_seq_one_letter_code
_entity_poly.pdbx_strand_id
1 'polypeptide(L)'
;MKFWASKIDTAICGSLVIKDSENYYNRFVFVKPDGSVEFYDKRHLFSLGKEDKFYERGIEQKIIEWRGFKILPIICYDLRFPVWSRYTSDNEYDMMICVANWPESRSIAWKTLLKSRAIENQSFVIGCNRIGLDGNGINHSGDSMIIGPIGEILSEPHNDIIEYELDIDYLKKTRNDFPFLNDGDLFKVSI
;
A
#
# COMPACT_ATOMS: atom_id res chain seq x y z
N MET A 1 0.70 8.66 16.68
CA MET A 1 -0.39 8.56 15.70
C MET A 1 -1.75 8.78 16.36
N LYS A 2 -2.18 8.02 17.41
CA LYS A 2 -3.53 8.12 18.02
C LYS A 2 -3.92 9.55 18.40
N PHE A 3 -3.04 10.28 19.10
CA PHE A 3 -3.29 11.68 19.45
C PHE A 3 -3.61 12.57 18.24
N TRP A 4 -2.82 12.44 17.17
CA TRP A 4 -3.05 13.25 15.97
C TRP A 4 -4.27 12.80 15.19
N ALA A 5 -4.52 11.49 15.05
CA ALA A 5 -5.71 10.98 14.36
C ALA A 5 -7.01 11.53 14.99
N SER A 6 -7.07 11.50 16.33
CA SER A 6 -8.20 12.07 17.08
C SER A 6 -8.28 13.59 16.95
N LYS A 7 -7.13 14.31 17.01
CA LYS A 7 -7.10 15.78 16.97
C LYS A 7 -7.57 16.36 15.64
N ILE A 8 -7.25 15.68 14.52
CA ILE A 8 -7.59 16.16 13.16
C ILE A 8 -8.78 15.40 12.55
N ASP A 9 -9.44 14.55 13.34
CA ASP A 9 -10.59 13.71 12.94
C ASP A 9 -10.37 12.95 11.63
N THR A 10 -9.17 12.38 11.47
CA THR A 10 -8.84 11.58 10.27
C THR A 10 -7.97 10.38 10.62
N ALA A 11 -7.97 9.36 9.75
CA ALA A 11 -7.08 8.22 9.92
C ALA A 11 -5.64 8.60 9.54
N ILE A 12 -4.67 8.01 10.25
CA ILE A 12 -3.24 8.15 9.96
C ILE A 12 -2.64 6.76 9.79
N CYS A 13 -1.97 6.51 8.68
CA CYS A 13 -1.31 5.23 8.42
C CYS A 13 0.17 5.39 8.09
N GLY A 14 0.90 4.28 8.22
CA GLY A 14 2.32 4.18 7.93
C GLY A 14 2.88 2.86 8.40
N SER A 15 4.17 2.59 8.17
CA SER A 15 4.82 1.38 8.69
C SER A 15 5.78 1.67 9.83
N LEU A 16 5.80 0.76 10.81
CA LEU A 16 6.62 0.84 12.00
C LEU A 16 7.28 -0.52 12.27
N VAL A 17 8.43 -0.50 12.94
CA VAL A 17 8.98 -1.70 13.56
C VAL A 17 8.25 -1.95 14.87
N ILE A 18 7.57 -3.08 14.96
CA ILE A 18 6.82 -3.46 16.15
C ILE A 18 7.42 -4.75 16.73
N LYS A 19 7.73 -4.73 18.03
CA LYS A 19 7.98 -5.95 18.79
C LYS A 19 6.63 -6.49 19.28
N ASP A 20 6.34 -7.73 18.91
CA ASP A 20 5.16 -8.46 19.35
C ASP A 20 5.61 -9.80 19.91
N SER A 21 5.44 -9.98 21.23
CA SER A 21 6.03 -11.09 21.96
C SER A 21 7.57 -11.12 21.80
N GLU A 22 8.15 -12.20 21.28
CA GLU A 22 9.59 -12.33 21.06
C GLU A 22 10.03 -11.92 19.64
N ASN A 23 9.09 -11.60 18.75
CA ASN A 23 9.33 -11.35 17.34
C ASN A 23 9.24 -9.87 17.00
N TYR A 24 9.94 -9.47 15.93
CA TYR A 24 9.84 -8.13 15.36
C TYR A 24 9.17 -8.20 14.00
N TYR A 25 8.30 -7.22 13.71
CA TYR A 25 7.55 -7.11 12.47
C TYR A 25 7.77 -5.75 11.83
N ASN A 26 7.85 -5.72 10.51
CA ASN A 26 7.62 -4.51 9.74
C ASN A 26 6.10 -4.40 9.54
N ARG A 27 5.45 -3.57 10.38
CA ARG A 27 3.99 -3.51 10.49
C ARG A 27 3.43 -2.22 9.94
N PHE A 28 2.54 -2.33 8.95
CA PHE A 28 1.66 -1.23 8.56
C PHE A 28 0.61 -1.05 9.65
N VAL A 29 0.44 0.18 10.10
CA VAL A 29 -0.58 0.53 11.09
C VAL A 29 -1.54 1.55 10.49
N PHE A 30 -2.83 1.38 10.74
CA PHE A 30 -3.89 2.29 10.36
C PHE A 30 -4.65 2.70 11.62
N VAL A 31 -4.47 3.94 12.02
CA VAL A 31 -4.99 4.48 13.28
C VAL A 31 -6.17 5.38 12.97
N LYS A 32 -7.36 5.01 13.46
CA LYS A 32 -8.60 5.77 13.27
C LYS A 32 -8.75 6.87 14.35
N PRO A 33 -9.61 7.89 14.15
CA PRO A 33 -9.85 8.98 15.11
C PRO A 33 -10.31 8.52 16.49
N ASP A 34 -11.08 7.43 16.56
CA ASP A 34 -11.55 6.82 17.79
C ASP A 34 -10.46 6.08 18.59
N GLY A 35 -9.22 6.06 18.05
CA GLY A 35 -8.06 5.39 18.65
C GLY A 35 -7.96 3.90 18.34
N SER A 36 -8.90 3.32 17.59
CA SER A 36 -8.80 1.96 17.09
C SER A 36 -7.64 1.84 16.10
N VAL A 37 -7.01 0.67 16.07
CA VAL A 37 -5.85 0.40 15.22
C VAL A 37 -6.06 -0.91 14.49
N GLU A 38 -5.99 -0.84 13.17
CA GLU A 38 -5.86 -2.01 12.32
C GLU A 38 -4.43 -2.10 11.80
N PHE A 39 -3.95 -3.31 11.49
CA PHE A 39 -2.57 -3.49 11.07
C PHE A 39 -2.43 -4.64 10.06
N TYR A 40 -1.32 -4.58 9.34
CA TYR A 40 -0.85 -5.61 8.42
C TYR A 40 0.65 -5.82 8.62
N ASP A 41 1.08 -7.06 8.79
CA ASP A 41 2.49 -7.42 8.86
C ASP A 41 3.02 -7.74 7.47
N LYS A 42 4.14 -7.13 7.11
CA LYS A 42 4.77 -7.29 5.81
C LYS A 42 4.99 -8.76 5.45
N ARG A 43 4.45 -9.17 4.31
CA ARG A 43 4.55 -10.54 3.82
C ARG A 43 5.91 -10.86 3.24
N HIS A 44 6.43 -10.01 2.37
CA HIS A 44 7.67 -10.26 1.64
C HIS A 44 8.81 -9.45 2.23
N LEU A 45 9.62 -10.12 3.03
CA LEU A 45 10.81 -9.51 3.62
C LEU A 45 11.91 -9.33 2.57
N PHE A 46 12.54 -8.17 2.58
CA PHE A 46 13.58 -7.82 1.60
C PHE A 46 14.91 -8.48 1.98
N SER A 47 15.15 -9.70 1.51
CA SER A 47 16.31 -10.52 1.83
C SER A 47 17.66 -9.89 1.43
N LEU A 48 17.69 -9.15 0.29
CA LEU A 48 18.90 -8.40 -0.10
C LEU A 48 19.29 -7.34 0.95
N GLY A 49 18.31 -6.78 1.67
CA GLY A 49 18.49 -5.89 2.81
C GLY A 49 18.60 -6.64 4.14
N LYS A 50 18.68 -7.95 4.13
CA LYS A 50 18.74 -8.82 5.33
C LYS A 50 17.54 -8.66 6.27
N GLU A 51 16.40 -8.20 5.76
CA GLU A 51 15.19 -8.00 6.54
C GLU A 51 14.69 -9.34 7.15
N ASP A 52 14.87 -10.43 6.41
CA ASP A 52 14.58 -11.81 6.82
C ASP A 52 15.41 -12.34 8.01
N LYS A 53 16.45 -11.61 8.43
CA LYS A 53 17.26 -11.96 9.59
C LYS A 53 16.76 -11.34 10.90
N PHE A 54 15.92 -10.31 10.80
CA PHE A 54 15.51 -9.50 11.93
C PHE A 54 14.02 -9.44 12.15
N TYR A 55 13.23 -9.72 11.10
CA TYR A 55 11.77 -9.63 11.13
C TYR A 55 11.11 -10.95 10.78
N GLU A 56 9.99 -11.19 11.41
CA GLU A 56 9.05 -12.24 10.99
C GLU A 56 8.13 -11.74 9.88
N ARG A 57 7.77 -12.66 8.98
CA ARG A 57 6.82 -12.37 7.89
C ARG A 57 5.38 -12.43 8.36
N GLY A 58 4.55 -11.55 7.87
CA GLY A 58 3.10 -11.68 7.97
C GLY A 58 2.60 -12.89 7.14
N ILE A 59 1.50 -13.48 7.59
CA ILE A 59 0.88 -14.63 6.92
C ILE A 59 -0.52 -14.31 6.38
N GLU A 60 -1.10 -13.19 6.77
CA GLU A 60 -2.47 -12.82 6.43
C GLU A 60 -2.49 -11.56 5.58
N GLN A 61 -3.37 -11.54 4.57
CA GLN A 61 -3.79 -10.30 3.94
C GLN A 61 -4.79 -9.59 4.86
N LYS A 62 -4.81 -8.27 4.80
CA LYS A 62 -5.73 -7.46 5.58
C LYS A 62 -6.47 -6.50 4.64
N ILE A 63 -7.79 -6.47 4.76
CA ILE A 63 -8.61 -5.40 4.18
C ILE A 63 -9.08 -4.51 5.32
N ILE A 64 -8.86 -3.21 5.18
CA ILE A 64 -9.25 -2.19 6.16
C ILE A 64 -10.41 -1.39 5.58
N GLU A 65 -11.49 -1.27 6.34
CA GLU A 65 -12.63 -0.45 5.92
C GLU A 65 -12.56 0.94 6.56
N TRP A 66 -12.62 1.97 5.70
CA TRP A 66 -12.61 3.34 6.14
C TRP A 66 -13.38 4.27 5.18
N ARG A 67 -14.36 5.01 5.72
CA ARG A 67 -15.17 5.99 4.99
C ARG A 67 -15.72 5.45 3.65
N GLY A 68 -16.20 4.21 3.65
CA GLY A 68 -16.81 3.57 2.47
C GLY A 68 -15.81 2.95 1.48
N PHE A 69 -14.50 3.02 1.73
CA PHE A 69 -13.48 2.35 0.94
C PHE A 69 -12.98 1.09 1.64
N LYS A 70 -12.76 0.05 0.86
CA LYS A 70 -11.98 -1.13 1.23
C LYS A 70 -10.53 -0.91 0.83
N ILE A 71 -9.61 -0.98 1.77
CA ILE A 71 -8.20 -0.62 1.61
C ILE A 71 -7.33 -1.85 1.79
N LEU A 72 -6.49 -2.16 0.79
CA LEU A 72 -5.42 -3.15 0.88
C LEU A 72 -4.11 -2.45 1.27
N PRO A 73 -3.59 -2.64 2.51
CA PRO A 73 -2.26 -2.17 2.88
C PRO A 73 -1.17 -3.12 2.38
N ILE A 74 -0.09 -2.58 1.83
CA ILE A 74 1.14 -3.31 1.51
C ILE A 74 2.37 -2.49 1.90
N ILE A 75 3.52 -3.16 2.08
CA ILE A 75 4.75 -2.50 2.48
C ILE A 75 5.86 -2.77 1.47
N CYS A 76 6.29 -1.72 0.78
CA CYS A 76 7.52 -1.65 0.00
C CYS A 76 7.73 -2.86 -0.94
N TYR A 77 8.50 -3.86 -0.52
CA TYR A 77 8.87 -5.03 -1.33
C TYR A 77 7.66 -5.90 -1.74
N ASP A 78 6.55 -5.86 -0.97
CA ASP A 78 5.30 -6.53 -1.35
C ASP A 78 4.80 -6.11 -2.74
N LEU A 79 5.09 -4.86 -3.14
CA LEU A 79 4.71 -4.32 -4.44
C LEU A 79 5.25 -5.15 -5.62
N ARG A 80 6.34 -5.91 -5.44
CA ARG A 80 6.93 -6.77 -6.48
C ARG A 80 6.17 -8.07 -6.71
N PHE A 81 5.25 -8.42 -5.85
CA PHE A 81 4.57 -9.71 -5.86
C PHE A 81 3.09 -9.55 -6.21
N PRO A 82 2.73 -9.59 -7.53
CA PRO A 82 1.36 -9.31 -7.97
C PRO A 82 0.33 -10.27 -7.39
N VAL A 83 0.70 -11.53 -7.21
CA VAL A 83 -0.22 -12.55 -6.68
C VAL A 83 -0.70 -12.19 -5.27
N TRP A 84 0.17 -11.57 -4.44
CA TRP A 84 -0.19 -11.16 -3.08
C TRP A 84 -1.18 -9.99 -3.06
N SER A 85 -1.15 -9.14 -4.05
CA SER A 85 -2.00 -7.95 -4.13
C SER A 85 -3.11 -8.07 -5.19
N ARG A 86 -3.31 -9.26 -5.75
CA ARG A 86 -4.32 -9.45 -6.79
C ARG A 86 -5.73 -9.33 -6.22
N TYR A 87 -6.55 -8.50 -6.88
CA TYR A 87 -7.98 -8.44 -6.63
C TYR A 87 -8.64 -9.78 -7.00
N THR A 88 -9.43 -10.32 -6.10
CA THR A 88 -10.25 -11.52 -6.33
C THR A 88 -11.59 -11.35 -5.62
N SER A 89 -12.57 -12.21 -5.93
CA SER A 89 -13.86 -12.21 -5.21
C SER A 89 -13.73 -12.42 -3.70
N ASP A 90 -12.67 -13.12 -3.26
CA ASP A 90 -12.40 -13.37 -1.85
C ASP A 90 -11.57 -12.24 -1.20
N ASN A 91 -10.99 -11.34 -2.01
CA ASN A 91 -10.13 -10.25 -1.56
C ASN A 91 -10.43 -8.98 -2.36
N GLU A 92 -11.64 -8.48 -2.19
CA GLU A 92 -12.09 -7.25 -2.83
C GLU A 92 -11.55 -6.02 -2.11
N TYR A 93 -11.05 -5.07 -2.87
CA TYR A 93 -10.64 -3.75 -2.37
C TYR A 93 -10.83 -2.66 -3.42
N ASP A 94 -10.95 -1.42 -2.97
CA ASP A 94 -11.15 -0.23 -3.81
C ASP A 94 -9.84 0.53 -3.99
N MET A 95 -8.96 0.44 -2.99
CA MET A 95 -7.73 1.20 -2.92
C MET A 95 -6.61 0.37 -2.31
N MET A 96 -5.41 0.47 -2.89
CA MET A 96 -4.17 -0.06 -2.32
C MET A 96 -3.34 1.10 -1.77
N ILE A 97 -2.82 0.95 -0.56
CA ILE A 97 -1.84 1.88 0.02
C ILE A 97 -0.51 1.15 0.20
N CYS A 98 0.50 1.61 -0.52
CA CYS A 98 1.86 1.11 -0.44
C CYS A 98 2.77 2.14 0.24
N VAL A 99 3.26 1.84 1.44
CA VAL A 99 4.27 2.66 2.12
C VAL A 99 5.66 2.06 1.94
N ALA A 100 6.69 2.89 1.69
CA ALA A 100 7.99 2.37 1.30
C ALA A 100 9.18 3.24 1.72
N ASN A 101 10.34 2.56 1.83
CA ASN A 101 11.69 3.10 1.68
C ASN A 101 12.27 2.52 0.39
N TRP A 102 11.83 3.04 -0.77
CA TRP A 102 12.23 2.55 -2.08
C TRP A 102 13.33 3.43 -2.67
N PRO A 103 14.54 2.89 -2.89
CA PRO A 103 15.68 3.68 -3.36
C PRO A 103 15.48 4.29 -4.74
N GLU A 104 16.02 5.48 -4.94
CA GLU A 104 16.03 6.22 -6.21
C GLU A 104 16.58 5.38 -7.38
N SER A 105 17.63 4.60 -7.15
CA SER A 105 18.22 3.71 -8.17
C SER A 105 17.24 2.68 -8.75
N ARG A 106 16.09 2.51 -8.14
CA ARG A 106 15.01 1.62 -8.60
C ARG A 106 13.67 2.35 -8.78
N SER A 107 13.69 3.68 -8.94
CA SER A 107 12.51 4.54 -9.14
C SER A 107 11.64 4.08 -10.31
N ILE A 108 12.24 3.68 -11.44
CA ILE A 108 11.48 3.16 -12.59
C ILE A 108 10.62 1.97 -12.19
N ALA A 109 11.17 1.02 -11.42
CA ALA A 109 10.41 -0.13 -10.95
C ALA A 109 9.27 0.28 -9.99
N TRP A 110 9.50 1.25 -9.10
CA TRP A 110 8.49 1.81 -8.21
C TRP A 110 7.29 2.35 -8.98
N LYS A 111 7.53 3.30 -9.88
CA LYS A 111 6.49 3.97 -10.68
C LYS A 111 5.73 2.97 -11.57
N THR A 112 6.45 2.07 -12.24
CA THR A 112 5.85 1.08 -13.14
C THR A 112 4.98 0.09 -12.38
N LEU A 113 5.47 -0.43 -11.24
CA LEU A 113 4.72 -1.42 -10.47
C LEU A 113 3.47 -0.82 -9.81
N LEU A 114 3.53 0.40 -9.28
CA LEU A 114 2.34 1.08 -8.75
C LEU A 114 1.27 1.22 -9.84
N LYS A 115 1.67 1.68 -11.04
CA LYS A 115 0.75 1.82 -12.18
C LYS A 115 0.18 0.47 -12.60
N SER A 116 1.01 -0.58 -12.66
CA SER A 116 0.55 -1.93 -12.99
C SER A 116 -0.49 -2.45 -11.99
N ARG A 117 -0.26 -2.23 -10.69
CA ARG A 117 -1.22 -2.63 -9.65
C ARG A 117 -2.56 -1.92 -9.79
N ALA A 118 -2.56 -0.64 -10.16
CA ALA A 118 -3.80 0.09 -10.40
C ALA A 118 -4.59 -0.49 -11.58
N ILE A 119 -3.92 -0.70 -12.72
CA ILE A 119 -4.54 -1.18 -13.95
C ILE A 119 -5.08 -2.60 -13.80
N GLU A 120 -4.24 -3.53 -13.33
CA GLU A 120 -4.59 -4.96 -13.28
C GLU A 120 -5.67 -5.29 -12.25
N ASN A 121 -5.85 -4.43 -11.23
CA ASN A 121 -6.83 -4.61 -10.16
C ASN A 121 -7.98 -3.61 -10.24
N GLN A 122 -7.97 -2.73 -11.25
CA GLN A 122 -8.95 -1.65 -11.41
C GLN A 122 -9.26 -0.98 -10.06
N SER A 123 -8.21 -0.49 -9.39
CA SER A 123 -8.27 0.11 -8.06
C SER A 123 -7.45 1.39 -8.01
N PHE A 124 -7.79 2.28 -7.09
CA PHE A 124 -6.86 3.36 -6.75
C PHE A 124 -5.59 2.80 -6.14
N VAL A 125 -4.44 3.43 -6.45
CA VAL A 125 -3.17 3.08 -5.81
C VAL A 125 -2.50 4.33 -5.27
N ILE A 126 -2.19 4.31 -3.97
CA ILE A 126 -1.46 5.36 -3.27
C ILE A 126 -0.08 4.81 -2.93
N GLY A 127 0.95 5.31 -3.60
CA GLY A 127 2.34 5.01 -3.29
C GLY A 127 2.93 6.14 -2.44
N CYS A 128 3.27 5.86 -1.19
CA CYS A 128 3.93 6.80 -0.30
C CYS A 128 5.36 6.33 -0.03
N ASN A 129 6.34 7.03 -0.57
CA ASN A 129 7.76 6.69 -0.45
C ASN A 129 8.52 7.77 0.30
N ARG A 130 9.56 7.35 0.99
CA ARG A 130 10.49 8.22 1.70
C ARG A 130 11.28 9.12 0.74
N ILE A 131 11.72 10.27 1.24
CA ILE A 131 12.63 11.22 0.56
C ILE A 131 13.95 11.33 1.33
N GLY A 132 15.04 11.59 0.61
CA GLY A 132 16.36 11.90 1.14
C GLY A 132 17.22 10.68 1.44
N LEU A 133 18.40 10.94 2.02
CA LEU A 133 19.38 9.91 2.37
C LEU A 133 18.94 9.12 3.61
N ASP A 134 19.19 7.82 3.60
CA ASP A 134 19.06 6.98 4.80
C ASP A 134 20.40 6.90 5.56
N GLY A 135 20.40 6.16 6.68
CA GLY A 135 21.59 5.97 7.52
C GLY A 135 22.71 5.19 6.84
N ASN A 136 22.47 4.55 5.70
CA ASN A 136 23.44 3.83 4.88
C ASN A 136 23.91 4.65 3.66
N GLY A 137 23.50 5.92 3.55
CA GLY A 137 23.84 6.78 2.42
C GLY A 137 23.07 6.46 1.13
N ILE A 138 21.97 5.70 1.20
CA ILE A 138 21.13 5.39 0.04
C ILE A 138 20.13 6.53 -0.15
N ASN A 139 20.11 7.12 -1.35
CA ASN A 139 19.17 8.17 -1.70
C ASN A 139 17.79 7.61 -2.08
N HIS A 140 16.75 8.32 -1.66
CA HIS A 140 15.35 8.03 -1.96
C HIS A 140 14.72 9.28 -2.58
N SER A 141 14.26 9.14 -3.83
CA SER A 141 13.69 10.24 -4.63
C SER A 141 12.24 10.59 -4.25
N GLY A 142 11.65 9.83 -3.34
CA GLY A 142 10.21 9.92 -3.11
C GLY A 142 9.44 9.26 -4.24
N ASP A 143 9.12 10.00 -5.27
CA ASP A 143 8.27 9.54 -6.38
C ASP A 143 6.92 8.98 -5.86
N SER A 144 6.41 9.57 -4.78
CA SER A 144 5.08 9.28 -4.26
C SER A 144 4.02 9.70 -5.27
N MET A 145 2.95 8.93 -5.41
CA MET A 145 1.91 9.23 -6.40
C MET A 145 0.57 8.62 -6.03
N ILE A 146 -0.50 9.22 -6.56
CA ILE A 146 -1.85 8.68 -6.54
C ILE A 146 -2.23 8.33 -7.97
N ILE A 147 -2.69 7.10 -8.18
CA ILE A 147 -2.98 6.53 -9.48
C ILE A 147 -4.42 6.04 -9.48
N GLY A 148 -5.14 6.34 -10.56
CA GLY A 148 -6.51 5.89 -10.78
C GLY A 148 -6.62 4.49 -11.39
N PRO A 149 -7.83 3.93 -11.45
CA PRO A 149 -8.07 2.52 -11.78
C PRO A 149 -7.72 2.12 -13.23
N ILE A 150 -7.50 3.07 -14.12
CA ILE A 150 -7.04 2.82 -15.50
C ILE A 150 -5.58 3.21 -15.72
N GLY A 151 -4.84 3.53 -14.65
CA GLY A 151 -3.42 3.83 -14.65
C GLY A 151 -3.06 5.29 -14.88
N GLU A 152 -4.04 6.19 -14.86
CA GLU A 152 -3.85 7.63 -14.91
C GLU A 152 -3.20 8.14 -13.62
N ILE A 153 -2.28 9.08 -13.74
CA ILE A 153 -1.68 9.73 -12.56
C ILE A 153 -2.63 10.83 -12.13
N LEU A 154 -3.22 10.69 -10.94
CA LEU A 154 -4.18 11.64 -10.38
C LEU A 154 -3.48 12.75 -9.60
N SER A 155 -2.37 12.44 -8.95
CA SER A 155 -1.55 13.43 -8.23
C SER A 155 -0.09 12.98 -8.15
N GLU A 156 0.81 13.94 -8.36
CA GLU A 156 2.25 13.85 -8.14
C GLU A 156 2.68 14.85 -7.05
N PRO A 157 3.86 14.67 -6.42
CA PRO A 157 4.29 15.53 -5.34
C PRO A 157 4.43 17.00 -5.76
N HIS A 158 3.83 17.88 -4.97
CA HIS A 158 4.13 19.30 -4.93
C HIS A 158 4.57 19.65 -3.51
N ASN A 159 5.80 20.14 -3.34
CA ASN A 159 6.39 20.40 -2.01
C ASN A 159 6.33 19.18 -1.07
N ASP A 160 6.67 17.99 -1.59
CA ASP A 160 6.71 16.70 -0.85
C ASP A 160 5.35 16.20 -0.32
N ILE A 161 4.27 16.86 -0.65
CA ILE A 161 2.91 16.49 -0.28
C ILE A 161 2.13 16.16 -1.56
N ILE A 162 1.31 15.11 -1.50
CA ILE A 162 0.32 14.79 -2.53
C ILE A 162 -1.06 14.79 -1.91
N GLU A 163 -2.01 15.40 -2.61
CA GLU A 163 -3.40 15.49 -2.20
C GLU A 163 -4.31 15.15 -3.39
N TYR A 164 -5.36 14.40 -3.13
CA TYR A 164 -6.39 14.12 -4.13
C TYR A 164 -7.69 13.67 -3.47
N GLU A 165 -8.82 14.08 -4.01
CA GLU A 165 -10.13 13.62 -3.61
C GLU A 165 -10.53 12.40 -4.43
N LEU A 166 -10.61 11.22 -3.78
CA LEU A 166 -10.98 9.97 -4.44
C LEU A 166 -12.49 9.85 -4.56
N ASP A 167 -12.96 9.55 -5.76
CA ASP A 167 -14.37 9.33 -6.07
C ASP A 167 -14.67 7.83 -6.21
N ILE A 168 -15.43 7.27 -5.26
CA ILE A 168 -15.82 5.86 -5.28
C ILE A 168 -16.80 5.55 -6.44
N ASP A 169 -17.60 6.51 -6.86
CA ASP A 169 -18.54 6.30 -7.96
C ASP A 169 -17.81 6.26 -9.30
N TYR A 170 -16.73 7.03 -9.46
CA TYR A 170 -15.81 6.88 -10.59
C TYR A 170 -15.21 5.47 -10.66
N LEU A 171 -14.76 4.92 -9.54
CA LEU A 171 -14.23 3.56 -9.49
C LEU A 171 -15.29 2.52 -9.89
N LYS A 172 -16.50 2.60 -9.31
CA LYS A 172 -17.61 1.71 -9.63
C LYS A 172 -18.01 1.80 -11.11
N LYS A 173 -18.09 3.03 -11.63
CA LYS A 173 -18.37 3.25 -13.04
C LYS A 173 -17.31 2.60 -13.93
N THR A 174 -16.03 2.79 -13.62
CA THR A 174 -14.92 2.19 -14.38
C THR A 174 -15.02 0.66 -14.43
N ARG A 175 -15.29 0.02 -13.27
CA ARG A 175 -15.47 -1.44 -13.20
C ARG A 175 -16.70 -1.95 -13.96
N ASN A 176 -17.77 -1.15 -13.98
CA ASN A 176 -18.96 -1.50 -14.75
C ASN A 176 -18.77 -1.32 -16.27
N ASP A 177 -18.10 -0.25 -16.69
CA ASP A 177 -17.82 0.01 -18.10
C ASP A 177 -16.79 -0.99 -18.67
N PHE A 178 -15.87 -1.46 -17.84
CA PHE A 178 -14.79 -2.39 -18.19
C PHE A 178 -14.71 -3.54 -17.18
N PRO A 179 -15.58 -4.56 -17.26
CA PRO A 179 -15.69 -5.58 -16.20
C PRO A 179 -14.59 -6.65 -16.27
N PHE A 180 -13.32 -6.26 -16.49
CA PHE A 180 -12.17 -7.17 -16.69
C PHE A 180 -11.89 -8.06 -15.49
N LEU A 181 -12.26 -7.63 -14.28
CA LEU A 181 -12.06 -8.40 -13.05
C LEU A 181 -12.91 -9.68 -13.01
N ASN A 182 -14.02 -9.72 -13.78
CA ASN A 182 -14.90 -10.90 -13.88
C ASN A 182 -14.24 -12.06 -14.65
N ASP A 183 -13.24 -11.76 -15.48
CA ASP A 183 -12.54 -12.74 -16.31
C ASP A 183 -11.31 -13.32 -15.58
N GLY A 184 -11.10 -12.91 -14.33
CA GLY A 184 -9.93 -13.29 -13.54
C GLY A 184 -9.97 -14.75 -13.06
N ASP A 185 -8.81 -15.40 -13.07
CA ASP A 185 -8.66 -16.74 -12.53
C ASP A 185 -8.76 -16.77 -11.00
N LEU A 186 -9.32 -17.85 -10.47
CA LEU A 186 -9.29 -18.14 -9.04
C LEU A 186 -7.98 -18.85 -8.69
N PHE A 187 -7.30 -18.40 -7.65
CA PHE A 187 -6.08 -19.03 -7.15
C PHE A 187 -5.99 -18.92 -5.63
N LYS A 188 -5.13 -19.75 -5.03
CA LYS A 188 -4.82 -19.68 -3.59
C LYS A 188 -3.33 -19.50 -3.40
N VAL A 189 -2.94 -18.62 -2.51
CA VAL A 189 -1.56 -18.46 -2.08
C VAL A 189 -1.30 -19.46 -0.97
N SER A 190 -0.38 -20.40 -1.23
CA SER A 190 0.10 -21.32 -0.17
C SER A 190 1.08 -20.57 0.73
N ILE A 191 0.88 -20.67 2.04
CA ILE A 191 1.65 -19.97 3.08
C ILE A 191 2.59 -20.95 3.77
#